data_70aae30cd0cbd0fa9712ce7a8cdd4f09
#
_entry.id   70aae30cd0cbd0fa9712ce7a8cdd4f09
#
_cell.length_a   1.000
_cell.length_b   1.000
_cell.length_c   1.000
_cell.angle_alpha   90.00
_cell.angle_beta   90.00
_cell.angle_gamma   90.00
#
_symmetry.space_group_name_H-M   'P 1'
#
loop_
_entity.id
_entity.type
_entity.pdbx_description
1 polymer ?
#
loop_
_entity_poly.entity_id
_entity_poly.type
_entity_poly.pdbx_seq_one_letter_code
_entity_poly.pdbx_strand_id
1 'polypeptide(L)'
;MKKKIIPIAFMFFFNNAFSQKHELKHLSVAFTTLHTAFPFGSFSKLVTEDLHPGFEIGTGFNWSNKTKHDWFQTIQFGYSYHRFIQHSLALYSEGGYRYKFQKSFFAEAKIGAGYLHAIPVGKIFKLQNDGNYEKKVNIGRPQALIALSLGIHKLISRSGKAIFLQYQQRLQLPFIKSYVPLLPTNMLMVGVKIPCKQRNENN
;
A
#
# COMPACT_ATOMS: atom_id res chain seq x y z
N MET A 1 -35.46 15.40 0.54
CA MET A 1 -34.33 15.80 1.43
C MET A 1 -33.79 14.56 2.15
N LYS A 2 -32.78 13.86 1.64
CA LYS A 2 -32.14 12.72 2.33
C LYS A 2 -30.84 13.20 2.97
N LYS A 3 -30.83 13.18 4.30
CA LYS A 3 -29.79 13.77 5.16
C LYS A 3 -28.48 12.98 5.06
N LYS A 4 -27.38 13.70 4.81
CA LYS A 4 -25.98 13.25 4.83
C LYS A 4 -25.52 13.04 6.30
N ILE A 5 -25.85 11.91 6.91
CA ILE A 5 -25.45 11.59 8.31
C ILE A 5 -24.18 10.72 8.38
N ILE A 6 -23.73 10.15 7.25
CA ILE A 6 -22.62 9.19 7.20
C ILE A 6 -21.22 9.77 7.52
N PRO A 7 -20.85 11.04 7.20
CA PRO A 7 -19.50 11.53 7.47
C PRO A 7 -19.17 11.78 8.95
N ILE A 8 -20.18 12.04 9.79
CA ILE A 8 -19.94 12.41 11.20
C ILE A 8 -19.56 11.18 12.05
N ALA A 9 -20.16 10.03 11.80
CA ALA A 9 -19.81 8.78 12.50
C ALA A 9 -18.39 8.31 12.18
N PHE A 10 -17.91 8.50 10.94
CA PHE A 10 -16.55 8.16 10.55
C PHE A 10 -15.49 9.06 11.22
N MET A 11 -15.83 10.31 11.49
CA MET A 11 -14.94 11.27 12.16
C MET A 11 -14.76 10.97 13.65
N PHE A 12 -15.78 10.40 14.34
CA PHE A 12 -15.69 10.01 15.74
C PHE A 12 -14.81 8.78 15.99
N PHE A 13 -14.72 7.85 15.05
CA PHE A 13 -13.83 6.70 15.18
C PHE A 13 -12.34 7.07 15.07
N PHE A 14 -12.00 8.15 14.36
CA PHE A 14 -10.62 8.60 14.23
C PHE A 14 -10.07 9.28 15.49
N ASN A 15 -10.91 9.97 16.26
CA ASN A 15 -10.46 10.72 17.43
C ASN A 15 -9.98 9.83 18.59
N ASN A 16 -10.52 8.63 18.75
CA ASN A 16 -10.09 7.70 19.79
C ASN A 16 -8.78 6.95 19.46
N ALA A 17 -8.42 6.84 18.17
CA ALA A 17 -7.20 6.18 17.74
C ALA A 17 -5.94 7.03 17.98
N PHE A 18 -6.05 8.35 18.07
CA PHE A 18 -4.92 9.26 18.28
C PHE A 18 -4.59 9.54 19.75
N SER A 19 -5.44 9.12 20.68
CA SER A 19 -5.22 9.37 22.13
C SER A 19 -4.19 8.45 22.79
N GLN A 20 -3.82 7.34 22.16
CA GLN A 20 -2.76 6.49 22.66
C GLN A 20 -1.44 6.89 22.01
N LYS A 21 -0.42 7.20 22.83
CA LYS A 21 0.96 7.48 22.38
C LYS A 21 1.57 6.22 21.77
N HIS A 22 1.18 5.90 20.52
CA HIS A 22 1.74 4.77 19.78
C HIS A 22 3.09 5.15 19.20
N GLU A 23 4.13 4.63 19.81
CA GLU A 23 5.49 4.83 19.31
C GLU A 23 5.69 4.09 17.99
N LEU A 24 6.25 4.77 17.00
CA LEU A 24 6.67 4.19 15.74
C LEU A 24 7.75 3.13 15.99
N LYS A 25 7.48 1.89 15.62
CA LYS A 25 8.38 0.76 15.91
C LYS A 25 9.45 0.55 14.85
N HIS A 26 9.15 0.88 13.59
CA HIS A 26 10.07 0.63 12.48
C HIS A 26 9.79 1.54 11.30
N LEU A 27 10.82 1.79 10.53
CA LEU A 27 10.76 2.30 9.16
C LEU A 27 10.95 1.12 8.19
N SER A 28 10.12 1.01 7.18
CA SER A 28 10.26 0.03 6.10
C SER A 28 10.53 0.73 4.79
N VAL A 29 11.43 0.15 3.99
CA VAL A 29 11.71 0.58 2.61
C VAL A 29 11.71 -0.66 1.74
N ALA A 30 10.97 -0.63 0.64
CA ALA A 30 10.87 -1.74 -0.29
C ALA A 30 11.00 -1.28 -1.73
N PHE A 31 11.63 -2.11 -2.53
CA PHE A 31 11.52 -2.11 -3.98
C PHE A 31 10.35 -3.01 -4.39
N THR A 32 9.60 -2.61 -5.41
CA THR A 32 8.40 -3.33 -5.84
C THR A 32 8.42 -3.56 -7.34
N THR A 33 7.82 -4.67 -7.77
CA THR A 33 7.38 -4.88 -9.15
C THR A 33 5.90 -5.20 -9.16
N LEU A 34 5.19 -4.78 -10.20
CA LEU A 34 3.74 -4.97 -10.30
C LEU A 34 3.33 -5.57 -11.64
N HIS A 35 2.21 -6.29 -11.61
CA HIS A 35 1.55 -6.81 -12.80
C HIS A 35 0.03 -6.69 -12.65
N THR A 36 -0.65 -6.31 -13.73
CA THR A 36 -2.13 -6.20 -13.73
C THR A 36 -2.73 -7.56 -13.99
N ALA A 37 -3.26 -8.21 -12.96
CA ALA A 37 -3.90 -9.52 -13.04
C ALA A 37 -4.79 -9.78 -11.82
N PHE A 38 -5.70 -10.77 -11.96
CA PHE A 38 -6.47 -11.30 -10.84
C PHE A 38 -5.57 -11.95 -9.79
N PRO A 39 -6.04 -12.05 -8.53
CA PRO A 39 -5.30 -12.66 -7.44
C PRO A 39 -4.77 -14.04 -7.82
N PHE A 40 -3.49 -14.28 -7.53
CA PHE A 40 -2.77 -15.55 -7.77
C PHE A 40 -2.75 -16.04 -9.24
N GLY A 41 -3.50 -15.42 -10.16
CA GLY A 41 -3.63 -15.89 -11.54
C GLY A 41 -2.41 -15.69 -12.43
N SER A 42 -1.44 -14.88 -12.04
CA SER A 42 -0.27 -14.55 -12.85
C SER A 42 0.97 -14.31 -11.99
N PHE A 43 1.16 -15.14 -10.97
CA PHE A 43 2.31 -15.00 -10.06
C PHE A 43 3.65 -15.11 -10.78
N SER A 44 3.77 -16.02 -11.77
CA SER A 44 4.98 -16.16 -12.58
C SER A 44 5.29 -14.90 -13.37
N LYS A 45 4.31 -14.19 -13.85
CA LYS A 45 4.46 -12.97 -14.66
C LYS A 45 5.09 -11.79 -13.90
N LEU A 46 5.03 -11.79 -12.57
CA LEU A 46 5.74 -10.81 -11.74
C LEU A 46 7.28 -10.88 -11.88
N VAL A 47 7.78 -12.01 -12.37
CA VAL A 47 9.21 -12.27 -12.51
C VAL A 47 9.62 -12.45 -13.98
N THR A 48 8.72 -12.95 -14.85
CA THR A 48 9.04 -13.34 -16.23
C THR A 48 8.63 -12.29 -17.28
N GLU A 49 7.72 -11.37 -16.96
CA GLU A 49 7.31 -10.30 -17.87
C GLU A 49 8.09 -9.00 -17.61
N ASP A 50 7.78 -7.97 -18.39
CA ASP A 50 8.37 -6.63 -18.28
C ASP A 50 8.30 -6.10 -16.85
N LEU A 51 9.45 -5.66 -16.34
CA LEU A 51 9.54 -5.09 -15.01
C LEU A 51 8.77 -3.77 -14.92
N HIS A 52 7.81 -3.70 -14.02
CA HIS A 52 7.08 -2.47 -13.69
C HIS A 52 7.53 -1.98 -12.31
N PRO A 53 8.58 -1.16 -12.25
CA PRO A 53 9.23 -0.81 -11.00
C PRO A 53 8.40 0.12 -10.14
N GLY A 54 8.63 0.01 -8.84
CA GLY A 54 8.10 0.91 -7.85
C GLY A 54 8.92 0.87 -6.57
N PHE A 55 8.58 1.74 -5.64
CA PHE A 55 9.15 1.73 -4.30
C PHE A 55 8.08 2.08 -3.27
N GLU A 56 8.28 1.60 -2.05
CA GLU A 56 7.42 1.91 -0.92
C GLU A 56 8.23 2.25 0.32
N ILE A 57 7.73 3.24 1.04
CA ILE A 57 8.24 3.63 2.35
C ILE A 57 7.08 3.54 3.33
N GLY A 58 7.33 2.95 4.48
CA GLY A 58 6.27 2.80 5.47
C GLY A 58 6.78 2.79 6.88
N THR A 59 5.84 2.95 7.78
CA THR A 59 6.07 2.84 9.20
C THR A 59 4.93 2.09 9.87
N GLY A 60 5.10 1.66 11.10
CA GLY A 60 4.04 0.94 11.80
C GLY A 60 4.22 0.94 13.31
N PHE A 61 3.13 0.59 13.98
CA PHE A 61 3.06 0.44 15.42
C PHE A 61 2.32 -0.85 15.78
N ASN A 62 2.68 -1.43 16.92
CA ASN A 62 2.04 -2.65 17.41
C ASN A 62 0.91 -2.29 18.38
N TRP A 63 -0.25 -2.92 18.20
CA TRP A 63 -1.36 -2.84 19.14
C TRP A 63 -1.23 -3.89 20.26
N SER A 64 -0.62 -5.02 19.93
CA SER A 64 -0.38 -6.11 20.86
C SER A 64 0.99 -6.71 20.57
N ASN A 65 1.71 -7.10 21.64
CA ASN A 65 3.03 -7.71 21.53
C ASN A 65 3.06 -8.97 22.41
N LYS A 66 2.66 -10.11 21.82
CA LYS A 66 2.67 -11.41 22.49
C LYS A 66 3.86 -12.24 22.02
N THR A 67 4.18 -13.30 22.74
CA THR A 67 5.35 -14.13 22.45
C THR A 67 5.33 -14.74 21.05
N LYS A 68 4.17 -15.26 20.61
CA LYS A 68 4.02 -15.96 19.32
C LYS A 68 3.32 -15.14 18.24
N HIS A 69 2.55 -14.12 18.62
CA HIS A 69 1.75 -13.34 17.65
C HIS A 69 1.59 -11.89 18.08
N ASP A 70 1.50 -11.01 17.11
CA ASP A 70 1.27 -9.58 17.30
C ASP A 70 0.17 -9.10 16.38
N TRP A 71 -0.61 -8.11 16.86
CA TRP A 71 -1.45 -7.27 16.02
C TRP A 71 -0.77 -5.92 15.84
N PHE A 72 -0.77 -5.44 14.62
CA PHE A 72 -0.08 -4.19 14.28
C PHE A 72 -0.82 -3.44 13.17
N GLN A 73 -0.47 -2.18 13.00
CA GLN A 73 -0.92 -1.35 11.89
C GLN A 73 0.27 -0.71 11.23
N THR A 74 0.18 -0.54 9.91
CA THR A 74 1.19 0.15 9.10
C THR A 74 0.54 1.30 8.34
N ILE A 75 1.35 2.32 8.06
CA ILE A 75 1.04 3.39 7.11
C ILE A 75 2.12 3.32 6.04
N GLN A 76 1.71 3.29 4.78
CA GLN A 76 2.58 3.11 3.63
C GLN A 76 2.37 4.25 2.63
N PHE A 77 3.47 4.75 2.10
CA PHE A 77 3.49 5.61 0.93
C PHE A 77 4.27 4.91 -0.18
N GLY A 78 3.68 4.80 -1.36
CA GLY A 78 4.28 4.09 -2.47
C GLY A 78 4.16 4.84 -3.79
N TYR A 79 5.15 4.64 -4.63
CA TYR A 79 5.12 5.01 -6.04
C TYR A 79 5.35 3.77 -6.88
N SER A 80 4.57 3.62 -7.96
CA SER A 80 4.77 2.56 -8.93
C SER A 80 4.52 3.05 -10.34
N TYR A 81 5.26 2.48 -11.29
CA TYR A 81 5.18 2.80 -12.71
C TYR A 81 4.79 1.57 -13.51
N HIS A 82 3.66 1.64 -14.18
CA HIS A 82 3.25 0.64 -15.17
C HIS A 82 3.38 1.25 -16.57
N ARG A 83 4.30 0.72 -17.38
CA ARG A 83 4.71 1.26 -18.69
C ARG A 83 3.54 1.63 -19.61
N PHE A 84 2.47 0.83 -19.61
CA PHE A 84 1.36 0.98 -20.55
C PHE A 84 0.10 1.60 -19.92
N ILE A 85 0.05 1.73 -18.60
CA ILE A 85 -1.17 2.14 -17.92
C ILE A 85 -0.99 3.50 -17.24
N GLN A 86 -0.17 3.57 -16.19
CA GLN A 86 -0.14 4.76 -15.34
C GLN A 86 1.07 4.83 -14.41
N HIS A 87 1.38 6.03 -13.95
CA HIS A 87 2.10 6.25 -12.70
C HIS A 87 1.08 6.23 -11.55
N SER A 88 1.42 5.62 -10.45
CA SER A 88 0.55 5.53 -9.27
C SER A 88 1.28 6.03 -8.03
N LEU A 89 0.67 6.97 -7.33
CA LEU A 89 1.07 7.41 -6.00
C LEU A 89 0.03 6.89 -5.02
N ALA A 90 0.43 6.09 -4.05
CA ALA A 90 -0.46 5.47 -3.08
C ALA A 90 -0.12 5.89 -1.65
N LEU A 91 -1.15 6.22 -0.86
CA LEU A 91 -1.07 6.42 0.58
C LEU A 91 -2.15 5.56 1.22
N TYR A 92 -1.76 4.58 2.02
CA TYR A 92 -2.71 3.62 2.58
C TYR A 92 -2.25 3.10 3.94
N SER A 93 -3.21 2.54 4.68
CA SER A 93 -2.98 1.91 5.98
C SER A 93 -3.43 0.47 5.94
N GLU A 94 -2.66 -0.43 6.56
CA GLU A 94 -2.98 -1.84 6.68
C GLU A 94 -2.95 -2.26 8.15
N GLY A 95 -4.02 -2.91 8.61
CA GLY A 95 -4.05 -3.69 9.84
C GLY A 95 -3.54 -5.09 9.57
N GLY A 96 -2.72 -5.64 10.44
CA GLY A 96 -2.06 -6.90 10.20
C GLY A 96 -1.90 -7.78 11.43
N TYR A 97 -1.77 -9.07 11.14
CA TYR A 97 -1.44 -10.11 12.09
C TYR A 97 -0.08 -10.70 11.74
N ARG A 98 0.79 -10.80 12.75
CA ARG A 98 2.13 -11.39 12.65
C ARG A 98 2.21 -12.65 13.47
N TYR A 99 2.69 -13.73 12.86
CA TYR A 99 2.99 -14.98 13.52
C TYR A 99 4.51 -15.24 13.53
N LYS A 100 5.07 -15.50 14.71
CA LYS A 100 6.50 -15.73 14.92
C LYS A 100 6.75 -17.24 14.96
N PHE A 101 7.31 -17.81 13.89
CA PHE A 101 7.62 -19.26 13.82
C PHE A 101 8.85 -19.61 14.65
N GLN A 102 9.88 -18.76 14.57
CA GLN A 102 11.16 -18.92 15.24
C GLN A 102 11.66 -17.56 15.71
N LYS A 103 12.75 -17.54 16.49
CA LYS A 103 13.36 -16.29 16.96
C LYS A 103 13.71 -15.30 15.86
N SER A 104 13.96 -15.79 14.62
CA SER A 104 14.40 -14.96 13.50
C SER A 104 13.42 -14.89 12.33
N PHE A 105 12.38 -15.73 12.30
CA PHE A 105 11.43 -15.79 11.17
C PHE A 105 10.00 -15.51 11.62
N PHE A 106 9.30 -14.70 10.87
CA PHE A 106 7.87 -14.45 11.08
C PHE A 106 7.14 -14.23 9.75
N ALA A 107 5.84 -14.53 9.73
CA ALA A 107 4.94 -14.25 8.64
C ALA A 107 3.96 -13.15 9.03
N GLU A 108 3.55 -12.36 8.05
CA GLU A 108 2.55 -11.31 8.21
C GLU A 108 1.44 -11.48 7.18
N ALA A 109 0.20 -11.33 7.65
CA ALA A 109 -0.98 -11.16 6.81
C ALA A 109 -1.60 -9.81 7.15
N LYS A 110 -1.91 -8.99 6.12
CA LYS A 110 -2.39 -7.62 6.31
C LYS A 110 -3.53 -7.34 5.36
N ILE A 111 -4.46 -6.52 5.80
CA ILE A 111 -5.53 -5.97 4.97
C ILE A 111 -5.61 -4.47 5.23
N GLY A 112 -5.86 -3.71 4.19
CA GLY A 112 -5.91 -2.27 4.31
C GLY A 112 -6.64 -1.56 3.20
N ALA A 113 -6.73 -0.25 3.36
CA ALA A 113 -7.33 0.63 2.38
C ALA A 113 -6.64 1.99 2.39
N GLY A 114 -6.84 2.74 1.31
CA GLY A 114 -6.27 4.07 1.21
C GLY A 114 -6.62 4.79 -0.08
N TYR A 115 -5.79 5.76 -0.37
CA TYR A 115 -5.88 6.63 -1.53
C TYR A 115 -4.81 6.27 -2.55
N LEU A 116 -5.18 6.29 -3.82
CA LEU A 116 -4.28 6.14 -4.95
C LEU A 116 -4.52 7.28 -5.94
N HIS A 117 -3.47 7.96 -6.34
CA HIS A 117 -3.49 8.94 -7.41
C HIS A 117 -2.91 8.34 -8.68
N ALA A 118 -3.75 8.13 -9.68
CA ALA A 118 -3.39 7.50 -10.94
C ALA A 118 -3.17 8.54 -12.03
N ILE A 119 -1.97 8.61 -12.59
CA ILE A 119 -1.61 9.51 -13.70
C ILE A 119 -1.37 8.63 -14.93
N PRO A 120 -2.31 8.54 -15.90
CA PRO A 120 -2.15 7.75 -17.11
C PRO A 120 -0.93 8.18 -17.92
N VAL A 121 -0.21 7.21 -18.48
CA VAL A 121 0.99 7.47 -19.33
C VAL A 121 0.60 8.05 -20.68
N GLY A 122 -0.61 7.73 -21.20
CA GLY A 122 -1.08 8.17 -22.50
C GLY A 122 -1.42 9.67 -22.58
N LYS A 123 -1.18 10.26 -23.74
CA LYS A 123 -1.64 11.62 -24.04
C LYS A 123 -3.17 11.62 -24.15
N ILE A 124 -3.85 12.54 -23.46
CA ILE A 124 -5.29 12.75 -23.58
C ILE A 124 -5.55 13.91 -24.53
N PHE A 125 -6.38 13.67 -25.54
CA PHE A 125 -6.85 14.71 -26.45
C PHE A 125 -8.35 14.94 -26.21
N LYS A 126 -8.77 16.19 -26.21
CA LYS A 126 -10.17 16.58 -26.13
C LYS A 126 -10.59 17.13 -27.49
N LEU A 127 -11.70 16.61 -28.04
CA LEU A 127 -12.34 17.18 -29.21
C LEU A 127 -12.96 18.53 -28.83
N GLN A 128 -12.57 19.59 -29.53
CA GLN A 128 -13.15 20.93 -29.41
C GLN A 128 -14.38 21.05 -30.31
N ASN A 129 -15.18 22.10 -30.08
CA ASN A 129 -16.40 22.35 -30.87
C ASN A 129 -16.12 22.70 -32.33
N ASP A 130 -14.87 23.06 -32.65
CA ASP A 130 -14.38 23.34 -34.01
C ASP A 130 -13.91 22.10 -34.80
N GLY A 131 -14.06 20.90 -34.20
CA GLY A 131 -13.60 19.63 -34.77
C GLY A 131 -12.13 19.31 -34.58
N ASN A 132 -11.36 20.19 -33.97
CA ASN A 132 -9.92 19.99 -33.69
C ASN A 132 -9.69 19.24 -32.36
N TYR A 133 -8.58 18.49 -32.32
CA TYR A 133 -8.14 17.81 -31.10
C TYR A 133 -7.07 18.64 -30.36
N GLU A 134 -7.41 19.09 -29.15
CA GLU A 134 -6.46 19.78 -28.27
C GLU A 134 -5.90 18.85 -27.21
N LYS A 135 -4.58 18.92 -26.99
CA LYS A 135 -3.91 18.14 -25.92
C LYS A 135 -4.33 18.65 -24.56
N LYS A 136 -4.98 17.80 -23.78
CA LYS A 136 -5.34 18.12 -22.39
C LYS A 136 -4.21 17.74 -21.44
N VAL A 137 -3.90 18.64 -20.50
CA VAL A 137 -3.01 18.32 -19.36
C VAL A 137 -3.69 17.26 -18.49
N ASN A 138 -3.01 16.14 -18.29
CA ASN A 138 -3.51 15.04 -17.49
C ASN A 138 -2.94 15.13 -16.08
N ILE A 139 -3.68 15.72 -15.16
CA ILE A 139 -3.29 15.84 -13.76
C ILE A 139 -3.42 14.50 -13.01
N GLY A 140 -4.03 13.48 -13.62
CA GLY A 140 -4.38 12.22 -12.98
C GLY A 140 -5.78 12.25 -12.35
N ARG A 141 -6.09 11.18 -11.64
CA ARG A 141 -7.40 11.00 -11.00
C ARG A 141 -7.28 10.30 -9.66
N PRO A 142 -8.10 10.72 -8.67
CA PRO A 142 -8.18 10.06 -7.37
C PRO A 142 -8.92 8.72 -7.50
N GLN A 143 -8.42 7.72 -6.78
CA GLN A 143 -9.00 6.38 -6.70
C GLN A 143 -8.92 5.89 -5.26
N ALA A 144 -9.85 5.04 -4.85
CA ALA A 144 -9.73 4.25 -3.64
C ALA A 144 -8.83 3.04 -3.89
N LEU A 145 -8.10 2.64 -2.89
CA LEU A 145 -7.22 1.47 -2.89
C LEU A 145 -7.65 0.52 -1.79
N ILE A 146 -7.82 -0.76 -2.11
CA ILE A 146 -7.92 -1.85 -1.13
C ILE A 146 -6.70 -2.74 -1.34
N ALA A 147 -6.06 -3.17 -0.26
CA ALA A 147 -4.85 -3.98 -0.29
C ALA A 147 -5.00 -5.21 0.60
N LEU A 148 -4.52 -6.36 0.10
CA LEU A 148 -4.34 -7.60 0.85
C LEU A 148 -2.89 -8.03 0.68
N SER A 149 -2.17 -8.22 1.78
CA SER A 149 -0.72 -8.48 1.77
C SER A 149 -0.38 -9.74 2.56
N LEU A 150 0.51 -10.55 1.99
CA LEU A 150 1.12 -11.71 2.65
C LEU A 150 2.63 -11.57 2.57
N GLY A 151 3.33 -11.72 3.68
CA GLY A 151 4.78 -11.52 3.72
C GLY A 151 5.49 -12.48 4.65
N ILE A 152 6.74 -12.77 4.31
CA ILE A 152 7.69 -13.48 5.16
C ILE A 152 8.86 -12.55 5.48
N HIS A 153 9.32 -12.61 6.70
CA HIS A 153 10.33 -11.71 7.24
C HIS A 153 11.41 -12.51 7.96
N LYS A 154 12.66 -12.08 7.80
CA LYS A 154 13.81 -12.66 8.48
C LYS A 154 14.59 -11.57 9.20
N LEU A 155 14.77 -11.70 10.51
CA LEU A 155 15.66 -10.85 11.28
C LEU A 155 17.10 -11.12 10.87
N ILE A 156 17.84 -10.07 10.50
CA ILE A 156 19.25 -10.16 10.08
C ILE A 156 20.21 -9.59 11.12
N SER A 157 19.67 -8.93 12.15
CA SER A 157 20.50 -8.33 13.20
C SER A 157 19.82 -8.45 14.56
N ARG A 158 20.64 -8.55 15.62
CA ARG A 158 20.19 -8.44 17.01
C ARG A 158 19.54 -7.08 17.32
N SER A 159 19.84 -6.04 16.53
CA SER A 159 19.20 -4.73 16.63
C SER A 159 17.77 -4.69 16.08
N GLY A 160 17.19 -5.81 15.62
CA GLY A 160 15.84 -5.90 15.12
C GLY A 160 15.65 -5.53 13.65
N LYS A 161 16.74 -5.35 12.90
CA LYS A 161 16.65 -5.16 11.43
C LYS A 161 16.17 -6.45 10.78
N ALA A 162 15.23 -6.35 9.83
CA ALA A 162 14.70 -7.49 9.10
C ALA A 162 14.66 -7.22 7.60
N ILE A 163 14.91 -8.26 6.82
CA ILE A 163 14.55 -8.28 5.40
C ILE A 163 13.19 -8.93 5.24
N PHE A 164 12.46 -8.57 4.20
CA PHE A 164 11.17 -9.16 3.91
C PHE A 164 10.93 -9.35 2.42
N LEU A 165 10.14 -10.36 2.13
CA LEU A 165 9.51 -10.62 0.85
C LEU A 165 7.99 -10.58 1.10
N GLN A 166 7.27 -9.76 0.34
CA GLN A 166 5.83 -9.59 0.48
C GLN A 166 5.16 -9.63 -0.88
N TYR A 167 4.10 -10.40 -0.97
CA TYR A 167 3.13 -10.34 -2.06
C TYR A 167 1.95 -9.50 -1.62
N GLN A 168 1.50 -8.60 -2.50
CA GLN A 168 0.34 -7.76 -2.24
C GLN A 168 -0.59 -7.78 -3.44
N GLN A 169 -1.87 -8.01 -3.16
CA GLN A 169 -2.97 -7.81 -4.10
C GLN A 169 -3.61 -6.47 -3.83
N ARG A 170 -3.73 -5.64 -4.88
CA ARG A 170 -4.41 -4.34 -4.84
C ARG A 170 -5.64 -4.34 -5.73
N LEU A 171 -6.69 -3.65 -5.26
CA LEU A 171 -7.87 -3.30 -6.04
C LEU A 171 -7.99 -1.79 -6.08
N GLN A 172 -7.98 -1.22 -7.29
CA GLN A 172 -8.16 0.21 -7.53
C GLN A 172 -9.59 0.50 -7.97
N LEU A 173 -10.25 1.48 -7.34
CA LEU A 173 -11.65 1.86 -7.57
C LEU A 173 -11.81 3.39 -7.60
N PRO A 174 -12.61 3.97 -8.53
CA PRO A 174 -13.00 3.41 -9.81
C PRO A 174 -11.84 3.50 -10.80
N PHE A 175 -11.57 2.46 -11.58
CA PHE A 175 -10.51 2.55 -12.60
C PHE A 175 -11.03 3.30 -13.83
N ILE A 176 -12.05 2.77 -14.51
CA ILE A 176 -12.80 3.47 -15.58
C ILE A 176 -14.29 3.30 -15.30
N LYS A 177 -14.98 4.42 -15.01
CA LYS A 177 -16.38 4.40 -14.54
C LYS A 177 -17.33 3.62 -15.44
N SER A 178 -17.10 3.64 -16.77
CA SER A 178 -18.05 3.09 -17.74
C SER A 178 -17.78 1.64 -18.15
N TYR A 179 -16.52 1.17 -18.04
CA TYR A 179 -16.14 -0.14 -18.60
C TYR A 179 -15.47 -1.07 -17.60
N VAL A 180 -14.55 -0.56 -16.79
CA VAL A 180 -13.76 -1.36 -15.85
C VAL A 180 -13.78 -0.67 -14.49
N PRO A 181 -14.75 -0.98 -13.63
CA PRO A 181 -14.86 -0.32 -12.33
C PRO A 181 -13.70 -0.68 -11.39
N LEU A 182 -13.09 -1.84 -11.57
CA LEU A 182 -12.03 -2.38 -10.72
C LEU A 182 -10.79 -2.70 -11.54
N LEU A 183 -9.62 -2.29 -11.09
CA LEU A 183 -8.34 -2.74 -11.64
C LEU A 183 -7.61 -3.56 -10.57
N PRO A 184 -7.53 -4.89 -10.71
CA PRO A 184 -6.71 -5.73 -9.86
C PRO A 184 -5.24 -5.63 -10.25
N THR A 185 -4.35 -5.53 -9.27
CA THR A 185 -2.90 -5.44 -9.47
C THR A 185 -2.20 -6.30 -8.44
N ASN A 186 -1.33 -7.20 -8.91
CA ASN A 186 -0.42 -7.99 -8.11
C ASN A 186 0.89 -7.25 -7.94
N MET A 187 1.46 -7.25 -6.75
CA MET A 187 2.77 -6.65 -6.46
C MET A 187 3.63 -7.63 -5.69
N LEU A 188 4.89 -7.70 -6.06
CA LEU A 188 5.93 -8.37 -5.29
C LEU A 188 6.87 -7.29 -4.73
N MET A 189 7.16 -7.37 -3.44
CA MET A 189 7.97 -6.40 -2.72
C MET A 189 9.11 -7.09 -2.01
N VAL A 190 10.31 -6.55 -2.19
CA VAL A 190 11.50 -6.94 -1.44
C VAL A 190 12.02 -5.71 -0.71
N GLY A 191 12.25 -5.82 0.60
CA GLY A 191 12.62 -4.66 1.37
C GLY A 191 13.27 -4.96 2.70
N VAL A 192 13.53 -3.87 3.43
CA VAL A 192 14.11 -3.90 4.75
C VAL A 192 13.20 -3.16 5.75
N LYS A 193 13.14 -3.68 6.96
CA LYS A 193 12.56 -3.01 8.14
C LYS A 193 13.68 -2.64 9.08
N ILE A 194 13.72 -1.37 9.47
CA ILE A 194 14.71 -0.81 10.39
C ILE A 194 13.96 -0.35 11.64
N PRO A 195 14.26 -0.88 12.83
CA PRO A 195 13.63 -0.43 14.05
C PRO A 195 13.98 1.03 14.34
N CYS A 196 12.99 1.81 14.71
CA CYS A 196 13.21 3.15 15.23
C CYS A 196 13.75 3.04 16.66
N LYS A 197 14.87 3.72 16.92
CA LYS A 197 15.46 3.77 18.26
C LYS A 197 14.53 4.57 19.17
N GLN A 198 14.04 3.96 20.25
CA GLN A 198 13.30 4.70 21.27
C GLN A 198 14.24 5.75 21.86
N ARG A 199 13.83 7.00 21.82
CA ARG A 199 14.47 8.06 22.58
C ARG A 199 14.04 7.87 24.04
N ASN A 200 14.93 7.33 24.87
CA ASN A 200 14.71 7.34 26.31
C ASN A 200 14.62 8.82 26.74
N GLU A 201 13.43 9.29 27.03
CA GLU A 201 13.19 10.55 27.75
C GLU A 201 13.40 10.28 29.25
N ASN A 202 14.60 9.88 29.63
CA ASN A 202 15.05 9.92 31.01
C ASN A 202 16.22 10.92 31.06
N ASN A 203 15.88 12.18 31.26
CA ASN A 203 16.67 13.19 31.96
C ASN A 203 15.68 14.21 32.56
#